data_813ab22c419c149b9e6952d637a492c9
#
_entry.id   813ab22c419c149b9e6952d637a492c9
#
_cell.length_a   1.000
_cell.length_b   1.000
_cell.length_c   1.000
_cell.angle_alpha   90.00
_cell.angle_beta   90.00
_cell.angle_gamma   90.00
#
_symmetry.space_group_name_H-M   'P 1'
#
loop_
_entity.id
_entity.type
_entity.pdbx_description
1 polymer ?
#
loop_
_entity_poly.entity_id
_entity_poly.type
_entity_poly.pdbx_seq_one_letter_code
_entity_poly.pdbx_strand_id
1 'polypeptide(L)'
;MWRPSIINGGNVQEQLTKPPQAKMSSKLIMPFVNSTINVFTTMAKIKPELSAPHLKTDAHTTYDVSGIIGFSGEILGSVVVSFQLETAKKLVNALVGMEVDPDSSDFTDAIGELANMIAGNAKKDLGLLANIGLPAVVIGAGHVIGRLSGVPCVVIPCHTSVGDFAVEVNIKPA
;
A
#
# COMPACT_ATOMS: atom_id res chain seq x y z
N MET A 1 -5.23 -67.24 21.43
CA MET A 1 -5.56 -66.12 22.31
C MET A 1 -4.74 -64.89 21.85
N TRP A 2 -5.33 -64.06 21.02
CA TRP A 2 -4.65 -62.92 20.42
C TRP A 2 -5.00 -61.67 21.22
N ARG A 3 -4.00 -60.96 21.77
CA ARG A 3 -4.19 -59.68 22.47
C ARG A 3 -3.81 -58.55 21.51
N PRO A 4 -4.68 -57.56 21.24
CA PRO A 4 -4.29 -56.39 20.50
C PRO A 4 -3.50 -55.44 21.37
N SER A 5 -2.34 -54.98 20.86
CA SER A 5 -1.53 -53.92 21.42
C SER A 5 -2.26 -52.57 21.30
N ILE A 6 -2.41 -51.90 22.41
CA ILE A 6 -2.96 -50.55 22.47
C ILE A 6 -1.91 -49.60 21.87
N ILE A 7 -2.19 -49.03 20.70
CA ILE A 7 -1.38 -47.98 20.13
C ILE A 7 -1.78 -46.68 20.86
N ASN A 8 -0.86 -46.13 21.61
CA ASN A 8 -0.96 -44.84 22.28
C ASN A 8 -1.31 -43.77 21.27
N GLY A 9 -2.48 -43.15 21.42
CA GLY A 9 -2.91 -41.97 20.66
C GLY A 9 -2.05 -40.77 20.96
N GLY A 10 -0.90 -40.67 20.31
CA GLY A 10 -0.11 -39.44 20.25
C GLY A 10 -0.82 -38.45 19.37
N ASN A 11 -1.03 -37.30 19.91
CA ASN A 11 -1.72 -36.10 19.45
C ASN A 11 -1.33 -35.71 18.00
N VAL A 12 -2.08 -36.13 17.00
CA VAL A 12 -1.86 -35.83 15.57
C VAL A 12 -2.48 -34.47 15.17
N GLN A 13 -3.01 -33.71 16.13
CA GLN A 13 -3.71 -32.44 15.86
C GLN A 13 -2.88 -31.17 16.06
N GLU A 14 -1.58 -31.24 16.30
CA GLU A 14 -0.78 -30.06 16.60
C GLU A 14 0.31 -29.71 15.57
N GLN A 15 0.16 -30.20 14.32
CA GLN A 15 0.96 -29.75 13.19
C GLN A 15 0.10 -29.24 12.01
N LEU A 16 -0.93 -28.46 12.30
CA LEU A 16 -1.44 -27.51 11.34
C LEU A 16 -0.40 -26.39 11.25
N THR A 17 0.58 -26.62 10.41
CA THR A 17 1.62 -25.67 10.02
C THR A 17 0.95 -24.34 9.73
N LYS A 18 1.25 -23.35 10.56
CA LYS A 18 1.03 -21.94 10.29
C LYS A 18 1.44 -21.68 8.84
N PRO A 19 0.57 -21.18 7.96
CA PRO A 19 0.94 -20.95 6.56
C PRO A 19 2.25 -20.14 6.55
N PRO A 20 3.21 -20.45 5.67
CA PRO A 20 4.44 -19.69 5.59
C PRO A 20 4.05 -18.22 5.43
N GLN A 21 4.45 -17.38 6.38
CA GLN A 21 4.28 -15.94 6.26
C GLN A 21 5.09 -15.54 5.04
N ALA A 22 4.39 -15.30 3.92
CA ALA A 22 5.00 -14.81 2.71
C ALA A 22 5.69 -13.48 3.04
N LYS A 23 7.01 -13.53 3.24
CA LYS A 23 7.81 -12.32 3.45
C LYS A 23 7.88 -11.60 2.12
N MET A 24 7.21 -10.47 2.00
CA MET A 24 7.40 -9.60 0.84
C MET A 24 8.87 -9.15 0.84
N SER A 25 9.58 -9.37 -0.27
CA SER A 25 10.98 -9.01 -0.38
C SER A 25 11.16 -7.51 -0.23
N SER A 26 12.16 -7.08 0.54
CA SER A 26 12.56 -5.67 0.64
C SER A 26 12.83 -5.04 -0.72
N LYS A 27 13.28 -5.83 -1.71
CA LYS A 27 13.49 -5.39 -3.09
C LYS A 27 12.20 -4.91 -3.77
N LEU A 28 11.04 -5.42 -3.37
CA LEU A 28 9.75 -4.97 -3.89
C LEU A 28 9.21 -3.75 -3.14
N ILE A 29 9.62 -3.53 -1.90
CA ILE A 29 9.11 -2.43 -1.05
C ILE A 29 9.96 -1.17 -1.16
N MET A 30 11.29 -1.30 -1.19
CA MET A 30 12.20 -0.15 -1.21
C MET A 30 11.96 0.84 -2.36
N PRO A 31 11.61 0.42 -3.58
CA PRO A 31 11.24 1.35 -4.64
C PRO A 31 10.10 2.29 -4.26
N PHE A 32 9.09 1.81 -3.54
CA PHE A 32 7.97 2.64 -3.07
C PHE A 32 8.39 3.58 -1.93
N VAL A 33 9.25 3.11 -1.01
CA VAL A 33 9.85 3.95 0.04
C VAL A 33 10.60 5.13 -0.58
N ASN A 34 11.53 4.84 -1.49
CA ASN A 34 12.36 5.86 -2.14
C ASN A 34 11.51 6.82 -2.98
N SER A 35 10.56 6.28 -3.75
CA SER A 35 9.65 7.08 -4.56
C SER A 35 8.79 8.02 -3.72
N THR A 36 8.25 7.54 -2.60
CA THR A 36 7.43 8.36 -1.69
C THR A 36 8.25 9.54 -1.16
N ILE A 37 9.46 9.29 -0.66
CA ILE A 37 10.34 10.36 -0.16
C ILE A 37 10.65 11.36 -1.28
N ASN A 38 11.00 10.88 -2.46
CA ASN A 38 11.37 11.73 -3.59
C ASN A 38 10.19 12.60 -4.06
N VAL A 39 9.02 12.00 -4.27
CA VAL A 39 7.83 12.73 -4.76
C VAL A 39 7.40 13.81 -3.76
N PHE A 40 7.28 13.49 -2.49
CA PHE A 40 6.90 14.47 -1.48
C PHE A 40 7.92 15.61 -1.33
N THR A 41 9.21 15.26 -1.33
CA THR A 41 10.28 16.27 -1.19
C THR A 41 10.35 17.18 -2.41
N THR A 42 10.19 16.65 -3.62
CA THR A 42 10.36 17.42 -4.86
C THR A 42 9.10 18.20 -5.24
N MET A 43 7.92 17.60 -5.10
CA MET A 43 6.64 18.19 -5.55
C MET A 43 5.98 19.02 -4.46
N ALA A 44 5.79 18.46 -3.27
CA ALA A 44 5.12 19.14 -2.17
C ALA A 44 6.07 20.00 -1.31
N LYS A 45 7.40 19.89 -1.52
CA LYS A 45 8.44 20.50 -0.67
C LYS A 45 8.33 20.09 0.80
N ILE A 46 7.75 18.92 1.05
CA ILE A 46 7.53 18.34 2.37
C ILE A 46 8.37 17.06 2.45
N LYS A 47 9.26 16.96 3.44
CA LYS A 47 10.03 15.73 3.67
C LYS A 47 9.24 14.79 4.57
N PRO A 48 8.81 13.61 4.10
CA PRO A 48 8.14 12.64 4.95
C PRO A 48 9.15 11.89 5.83
N GLU A 49 8.75 11.59 7.06
CA GLU A 49 9.42 10.65 7.95
C GLU A 49 8.66 9.33 7.89
N LEU A 50 9.36 8.25 7.59
CA LEU A 50 8.76 6.93 7.42
C LEU A 50 8.99 6.09 8.68
N SER A 51 7.93 5.47 9.18
CA SER A 51 8.00 4.46 10.23
C SER A 51 8.27 3.07 9.66
N ALA A 52 8.59 2.12 10.52
CA ALA A 52 8.86 0.75 10.12
C ALA A 52 7.67 0.13 9.36
N PRO A 53 7.88 -0.40 8.14
CA PRO A 53 6.83 -1.09 7.41
C PRO A 53 6.32 -2.31 8.19
N HIS A 54 5.01 -2.56 8.09
CA HIS A 54 4.38 -3.71 8.74
C HIS A 54 3.34 -4.37 7.83
N LEU A 55 2.98 -5.62 8.14
CA LEU A 55 1.93 -6.32 7.42
C LEU A 55 0.56 -5.80 7.84
N LYS A 56 -0.29 -5.57 6.85
CA LYS A 56 -1.69 -5.19 7.09
C LYS A 56 -2.51 -6.42 7.49
N THR A 57 -3.28 -6.29 8.55
CA THR A 57 -4.05 -7.40 9.15
C THR A 57 -5.57 -7.30 8.87
N ASP A 58 -6.05 -6.15 8.42
CA ASP A 58 -7.45 -5.90 8.10
C ASP A 58 -7.67 -5.59 6.61
N ALA A 59 -8.93 -5.53 6.19
CA ALA A 59 -9.33 -5.29 4.80
C ALA A 59 -9.51 -3.80 4.47
N HIS A 60 -9.70 -2.93 5.46
CA HIS A 60 -9.94 -1.52 5.25
C HIS A 60 -8.67 -0.79 4.83
N THR A 61 -8.81 0.34 4.17
CA THR A 61 -7.69 1.26 3.96
C THR A 61 -7.25 1.89 5.29
N THR A 62 -6.02 2.39 5.33
CA THR A 62 -5.51 2.99 6.58
C THR A 62 -6.24 4.29 6.91
N TYR A 63 -6.64 5.05 5.88
CA TYR A 63 -7.31 6.35 6.03
C TYR A 63 -8.43 6.54 5.00
N ASP A 64 -9.06 7.74 4.99
CA ASP A 64 -10.33 8.03 4.32
C ASP A 64 -10.22 8.44 2.85
N VAL A 65 -9.05 8.90 2.41
CA VAL A 65 -8.78 9.31 1.03
C VAL A 65 -7.71 8.43 0.44
N SER A 66 -7.99 7.74 -0.65
CA SER A 66 -7.07 6.79 -1.27
C SER A 66 -6.87 7.04 -2.76
N GLY A 67 -5.62 7.22 -3.16
CA GLY A 67 -5.20 7.14 -4.56
C GLY A 67 -4.66 5.72 -4.84
N ILE A 68 -5.20 5.07 -5.86
CA ILE A 68 -4.98 3.65 -6.15
C ILE A 68 -4.38 3.50 -7.54
N ILE A 69 -3.26 2.78 -7.67
CA ILE A 69 -2.65 2.41 -8.94
C ILE A 69 -2.51 0.89 -9.03
N GLY A 70 -3.08 0.31 -10.07
CA GLY A 70 -2.89 -1.11 -10.41
C GLY A 70 -1.60 -1.34 -11.19
N PHE A 71 -0.98 -2.49 -10.96
CA PHE A 71 0.19 -3.00 -11.71
C PHE A 71 -0.20 -4.24 -12.52
N SER A 72 0.34 -4.32 -13.74
CA SER A 72 0.21 -5.49 -14.62
C SER A 72 1.51 -5.75 -15.38
N GLY A 73 1.62 -6.89 -16.06
CA GLY A 73 2.85 -7.34 -16.71
C GLY A 73 3.66 -8.25 -15.80
N GLU A 74 4.97 -8.01 -15.66
CA GLU A 74 5.85 -8.81 -14.79
C GLU A 74 5.64 -8.56 -13.29
N ILE A 75 4.88 -7.51 -12.94
CA ILE A 75 4.40 -7.23 -11.58
C ILE A 75 2.89 -7.19 -11.61
N LEU A 76 2.25 -7.89 -10.68
CA LEU A 76 0.79 -7.89 -10.49
C LEU A 76 0.44 -7.33 -9.13
N GLY A 77 -0.63 -6.55 -9.05
CA GLY A 77 -1.17 -6.03 -7.80
C GLY A 77 -1.49 -4.55 -7.81
N SER A 78 -1.34 -3.90 -6.68
CA SER A 78 -1.65 -2.48 -6.55
C SER A 78 -0.81 -1.80 -5.47
N VAL A 79 -0.67 -0.49 -5.62
CA VAL A 79 -0.24 0.42 -4.55
C VAL A 79 -1.38 1.38 -4.24
N VAL A 80 -1.55 1.67 -2.96
CA VAL A 80 -2.53 2.64 -2.46
C VAL A 80 -1.79 3.69 -1.64
N VAL A 81 -2.04 4.95 -1.91
CA VAL A 81 -1.59 6.05 -1.07
C VAL A 81 -2.80 6.57 -0.32
N SER A 82 -2.82 6.37 0.99
CA SER A 82 -3.99 6.59 1.85
C SER A 82 -3.73 7.76 2.81
N PHE A 83 -4.64 8.73 2.86
CA PHE A 83 -4.52 9.96 3.62
C PHE A 83 -5.72 10.15 4.57
N GLN A 84 -5.46 10.72 5.74
CA GLN A 84 -6.52 11.39 6.49
C GLN A 84 -7.07 12.55 5.62
N LEU A 85 -8.36 12.82 5.66
CA LEU A 85 -8.98 13.86 4.83
C LEU A 85 -8.31 15.24 5.02
N GLU A 86 -8.04 15.63 6.26
CA GLU A 86 -7.38 16.91 6.56
C GLU A 86 -5.92 16.96 6.08
N THR A 87 -5.21 15.83 6.11
CA THR A 87 -3.86 15.73 5.53
C THR A 87 -3.93 15.88 4.00
N ALA A 88 -4.89 15.21 3.35
CA ALA A 88 -5.09 15.30 1.92
C ALA A 88 -5.39 16.75 1.47
N LYS A 89 -6.28 17.46 2.18
CA LYS A 89 -6.61 18.87 1.90
C LYS A 89 -5.35 19.76 1.95
N LYS A 90 -4.61 19.69 3.05
CA LYS A 90 -3.39 20.50 3.23
C LYS A 90 -2.33 20.17 2.17
N LEU A 91 -2.18 18.89 1.82
CA LEU A 91 -1.24 18.44 0.82
C LEU A 91 -1.63 18.93 -0.58
N VAL A 92 -2.89 18.79 -0.97
CA VAL A 92 -3.40 19.27 -2.27
C VAL A 92 -3.26 20.79 -2.38
N ASN A 93 -3.63 21.54 -1.33
CA ASN A 93 -3.45 22.98 -1.29
C ASN A 93 -1.98 23.40 -1.46
N ALA A 94 -1.05 22.66 -0.85
CA ALA A 94 0.38 22.89 -1.00
C ALA A 94 0.89 22.57 -2.42
N LEU A 95 0.35 21.54 -3.06
CA LEU A 95 0.71 21.14 -4.43
C LEU A 95 0.18 22.13 -5.49
N VAL A 96 -1.06 22.57 -5.32
CA VAL A 96 -1.75 23.47 -6.29
C VAL A 96 -1.42 24.93 -6.01
N GLY A 97 -1.02 25.29 -4.79
CA GLY A 97 -0.70 26.66 -4.37
C GLY A 97 -1.93 27.52 -4.04
N MET A 98 -3.09 26.91 -3.92
CA MET A 98 -4.35 27.55 -3.55
C MET A 98 -5.26 26.58 -2.80
N GLU A 99 -6.31 27.08 -2.16
CA GLU A 99 -7.32 26.24 -1.54
C GLU A 99 -8.16 25.53 -2.62
N VAL A 100 -8.30 24.20 -2.45
CA VAL A 100 -9.02 23.33 -3.38
C VAL A 100 -10.15 22.64 -2.62
N ASP A 101 -11.36 22.68 -3.16
CA ASP A 101 -12.53 22.00 -2.61
C ASP A 101 -12.34 20.47 -2.68
N PRO A 102 -12.46 19.74 -1.56
CA PRO A 102 -12.35 18.28 -1.55
C PRO A 102 -13.37 17.55 -2.44
N ASP A 103 -14.51 18.17 -2.74
CA ASP A 103 -15.54 17.61 -3.60
C ASP A 103 -15.32 17.94 -5.10
N SER A 104 -14.24 18.66 -5.43
CA SER A 104 -13.91 19.03 -6.80
C SER A 104 -13.13 17.93 -7.54
N SER A 105 -13.18 17.98 -8.88
CA SER A 105 -12.32 17.16 -9.74
C SER A 105 -10.85 17.49 -9.54
N ASP A 106 -10.49 18.74 -9.30
CA ASP A 106 -9.10 19.17 -9.11
C ASP A 106 -8.47 18.50 -7.88
N PHE A 107 -9.26 18.29 -6.82
CA PHE A 107 -8.80 17.57 -5.64
C PHE A 107 -8.52 16.08 -5.94
N THR A 108 -9.45 15.41 -6.61
CA THR A 108 -9.29 14.00 -6.96
C THR A 108 -8.17 13.81 -7.98
N ASP A 109 -8.02 14.72 -8.95
CA ASP A 109 -6.93 14.68 -9.93
C ASP A 109 -5.56 14.84 -9.25
N ALA A 110 -5.43 15.76 -8.30
CA ALA A 110 -4.19 15.95 -7.55
C ALA A 110 -3.80 14.70 -6.72
N ILE A 111 -4.77 14.06 -6.05
CA ILE A 111 -4.53 12.80 -5.31
C ILE A 111 -4.15 11.67 -6.27
N GLY A 112 -4.86 11.56 -7.40
CA GLY A 112 -4.57 10.55 -8.42
C GLY A 112 -3.18 10.73 -9.03
N GLU A 113 -2.78 11.96 -9.36
CA GLU A 113 -1.47 12.25 -9.92
C GLU A 113 -0.35 11.96 -8.91
N LEU A 114 -0.54 12.28 -7.62
CA LEU A 114 0.43 11.94 -6.59
C LEU A 114 0.66 10.42 -6.49
N ALA A 115 -0.41 9.64 -6.51
CA ALA A 115 -0.32 8.17 -6.51
C ALA A 115 0.35 7.66 -7.79
N ASN A 116 0.03 8.24 -8.96
CA ASN A 116 0.62 7.91 -10.25
C ASN A 116 2.13 8.19 -10.26
N MET A 117 2.58 9.31 -9.73
CA MET A 117 3.99 9.66 -9.63
C MET A 117 4.76 8.68 -8.73
N ILE A 118 4.19 8.31 -7.58
CA ILE A 118 4.80 7.33 -6.66
C ILE A 118 4.93 5.97 -7.36
N ALA A 119 3.87 5.47 -7.98
CA ALA A 119 3.87 4.20 -8.69
C ALA A 119 4.82 4.22 -9.90
N GLY A 120 4.82 5.30 -10.67
CA GLY A 120 5.65 5.47 -11.87
C GLY A 120 7.15 5.52 -11.56
N ASN A 121 7.55 6.18 -10.49
CA ASN A 121 8.95 6.20 -10.04
C ASN A 121 9.35 4.85 -9.47
N ALA A 122 8.52 4.24 -8.61
CA ALA A 122 8.77 2.91 -8.07
C ALA A 122 8.93 1.85 -9.18
N LYS A 123 8.08 1.92 -10.23
CA LYS A 123 8.17 1.04 -11.40
C LYS A 123 9.56 1.07 -12.05
N LYS A 124 10.16 2.26 -12.20
CA LYS A 124 11.49 2.40 -12.80
C LYS A 124 12.55 1.67 -11.96
N ASP A 125 12.46 1.79 -10.64
CA ASP A 125 13.41 1.21 -9.70
C ASP A 125 13.21 -0.31 -9.49
N LEU A 126 12.02 -0.83 -9.79
CA LEU A 126 11.75 -2.28 -9.78
C LEU A 126 12.54 -3.03 -10.85
N GLY A 127 12.95 -2.36 -11.94
CA GLY A 127 13.76 -2.95 -13.02
C GLY A 127 13.03 -4.06 -13.79
N LEU A 128 11.71 -4.17 -13.68
CA LEU A 128 10.85 -5.15 -14.33
C LEU A 128 9.93 -4.49 -15.36
N LEU A 129 9.52 -5.24 -16.37
CA LEU A 129 8.54 -4.79 -17.36
C LEU A 129 7.14 -4.82 -16.75
N ALA A 130 6.80 -3.73 -16.07
CA ALA A 130 5.48 -3.53 -15.48
C ALA A 130 4.73 -2.40 -16.19
N ASN A 131 3.40 -2.51 -16.26
CA ASN A 131 2.52 -1.44 -16.66
C ASN A 131 1.77 -0.94 -15.43
N ILE A 132 1.50 0.35 -15.38
CA ILE A 132 0.63 0.96 -14.39
C ILE A 132 -0.68 1.37 -15.07
N GLY A 133 -1.79 1.17 -14.36
CA GLY A 133 -3.12 1.61 -14.79
C GLY A 133 -3.35 3.10 -14.57
N LEU A 134 -4.51 3.57 -14.98
CA LEU A 134 -4.98 4.91 -14.62
C LEU A 134 -5.25 4.96 -13.11
N PRO A 135 -5.01 6.13 -12.47
CA PRO A 135 -5.32 6.30 -11.06
C PRO A 135 -6.83 6.22 -10.81
N ALA A 136 -7.21 5.54 -9.74
CA ALA A 136 -8.55 5.63 -9.16
C ALA A 136 -8.45 6.33 -7.81
N VAL A 137 -9.42 7.19 -7.49
CA VAL A 137 -9.47 7.90 -6.20
C VAL A 137 -10.77 7.55 -5.49
N VAL A 138 -10.68 7.24 -4.21
CA VAL A 138 -11.82 6.97 -3.34
C VAL A 138 -11.76 7.91 -2.15
N ILE A 139 -12.87 8.57 -1.86
CA ILE A 139 -13.04 9.46 -0.71
C ILE A 139 -14.21 8.93 0.12
N GLY A 140 -13.96 8.65 1.38
CA GLY A 140 -14.97 8.18 2.34
C GLY A 140 -14.36 7.30 3.41
N ALA A 141 -14.90 7.37 4.61
CA ALA A 141 -14.41 6.60 5.75
C ALA A 141 -14.71 5.10 5.59
N GLY A 142 -13.75 4.28 6.01
CA GLY A 142 -13.95 2.83 6.16
C GLY A 142 -14.11 2.06 4.84
N HIS A 143 -13.66 2.60 3.71
CA HIS A 143 -13.72 1.86 2.45
C HIS A 143 -12.73 0.69 2.40
N VAL A 144 -13.05 -0.30 1.58
CA VAL A 144 -12.25 -1.52 1.39
C VAL A 144 -11.75 -1.56 -0.05
N ILE A 145 -10.47 -1.83 -0.22
CA ILE A 145 -9.86 -2.03 -1.54
C ILE A 145 -9.52 -3.50 -1.72
N GLY A 146 -10.00 -4.08 -2.82
CA GLY A 146 -9.67 -5.45 -3.20
C GLY A 146 -8.16 -5.62 -3.40
N ARG A 147 -7.60 -6.70 -2.85
CA ARG A 147 -6.18 -7.04 -2.92
C ARG A 147 -6.00 -8.40 -3.60
N LEU A 148 -4.82 -8.64 -4.13
CA LEU A 148 -4.47 -9.97 -4.64
C LEU A 148 -4.51 -10.99 -3.50
N SER A 149 -5.30 -12.04 -3.69
CA SER A 149 -5.40 -13.15 -2.74
C SER A 149 -4.05 -13.86 -2.57
N GLY A 150 -3.70 -14.18 -1.34
CA GLY A 150 -2.44 -14.86 -1.00
C GLY A 150 -1.17 -14.00 -1.10
N VAL A 151 -1.32 -12.71 -1.44
CA VAL A 151 -0.22 -11.74 -1.46
C VAL A 151 -0.32 -10.84 -0.23
N PRO A 152 0.74 -10.75 0.60
CA PRO A 152 0.72 -9.86 1.75
C PRO A 152 0.60 -8.40 1.30
N CYS A 153 -0.09 -7.59 2.08
CA CYS A 153 -0.11 -6.14 1.93
C CYS A 153 0.82 -5.53 2.98
N VAL A 154 1.79 -4.75 2.55
CA VAL A 154 2.71 -4.04 3.43
C VAL A 154 2.28 -2.58 3.53
N VAL A 155 2.11 -2.10 4.75
CA VAL A 155 1.84 -0.69 5.06
C VAL A 155 3.16 -0.01 5.41
N ILE A 156 3.41 1.13 4.80
CA ILE A 156 4.52 2.05 5.09
C ILE A 156 3.90 3.30 5.71
N PRO A 157 3.90 3.44 7.04
CA PRO A 157 3.37 4.65 7.68
C PRO A 157 4.30 5.83 7.43
N CYS A 158 3.73 6.98 7.14
CA CYS A 158 4.45 8.20 6.82
C CYS A 158 3.90 9.37 7.63
N HIS A 159 4.81 10.19 8.18
CA HIS A 159 4.51 11.37 8.96
C HIS A 159 5.05 12.60 8.26
N THR A 160 4.29 13.67 8.26
CA THR A 160 4.69 14.95 7.65
C THR A 160 4.26 16.13 8.51
N SER A 161 4.79 17.32 8.19
CA SER A 161 4.35 18.58 8.82
C SER A 161 2.88 18.93 8.59
N VAL A 162 2.24 18.31 7.57
CA VAL A 162 0.82 18.56 7.24
C VAL A 162 -0.11 17.45 7.76
N GLY A 163 0.45 16.34 8.26
CA GLY A 163 -0.27 15.22 8.85
C GLY A 163 0.24 13.87 8.38
N ASP A 164 -0.46 12.81 8.79
CA ASP A 164 -0.09 11.43 8.54
C ASP A 164 -0.75 10.89 7.27
N PHE A 165 -0.03 9.97 6.61
CA PHE A 165 -0.52 9.17 5.50
C PHE A 165 0.15 7.80 5.49
N ALA A 166 -0.29 6.91 4.62
CA ALA A 166 0.30 5.58 4.49
C ALA A 166 0.42 5.20 3.01
N VAL A 167 1.46 4.42 2.68
CA VAL A 167 1.57 3.73 1.40
C VAL A 167 1.36 2.24 1.63
N GLU A 168 0.35 1.67 1.00
CA GLU A 168 0.01 0.25 1.09
C GLU A 168 0.44 -0.45 -0.20
N VAL A 169 1.32 -1.44 -0.09
CA VAL A 169 1.88 -2.16 -1.24
C VAL A 169 1.43 -3.61 -1.21
N ASN A 170 0.67 -4.02 -2.22
CA ASN A 170 0.18 -5.39 -2.41
C ASN A 170 0.54 -5.84 -3.83
N ILE A 171 1.78 -6.24 -4.03
CA ILE A 171 2.31 -6.65 -5.33
C ILE A 171 3.10 -7.97 -5.24
N LYS A 172 3.20 -8.66 -6.35
CA LYS A 172 4.07 -9.83 -6.54
C LYS A 172 4.60 -9.88 -7.97
N PRO A 173 5.70 -10.58 -8.23
CA PRO A 173 6.04 -11.02 -9.58
C PRO A 173 4.91 -11.87 -10.18
N ALA A 174 4.71 -11.78 -11.51
CA ALA A 174 3.69 -12.53 -12.27
C ALA A 174 3.99 -14.02 -12.29
#